data_79153cdb223a5a2545e6316759ab2819
#
_entry.id   79153cdb223a5a2545e6316759ab2819
#
_cell.length_a   1.000
_cell.length_b   1.000
_cell.length_c   1.000
_cell.angle_alpha   90.00
_cell.angle_beta   90.00
_cell.angle_gamma   90.00
#
_symmetry.space_group_name_H-M   'P 1'
#
loop_
_entity.id
_entity.type
_entity.pdbx_description
1 polymer ?
#
loop_
_entity_poly.entity_id
_entity_poly.type
_entity_poly.pdbx_seq_one_letter_code
_entity_poly.pdbx_strand_id
1 'polypeptide(L)'
;MTLSTENPIIEKLQGVRFADVEPHPFEIKKDQNSVTDIIGGNYSLAEKHMFDGLYFVAADQCHLMARVRVPGGQLSSKQLREIGLIARDLTTGYIQITTRANFQIRHLTGRNAFEMGQRLQAVGLHEIGDGANNVRNITASPLAGVAVGEKIDVSPLIQEWAWRVTHDADLKDLPRKFNVSFDGGGPVRLIEDTNDITVYAAGERGCDRFRIILGGDMAGDLGVEVDRIELISVLTTIARVYIVNKDRSRRKKTRVKGVLDNWNLSSFLNEIEFILGRELTKVNTTIEGVQQAPPPRVGIIPHPQPGLNNLGVSLHMGSVTSEQLLTIAQVADRFGSGELRLTVWQNIVIPNLV
;
A
#
# COMPACT_ATOMS: atom_id res chain seq x y z
N MET A 1 -8.71 9.44 -27.95
CA MET A 1 -9.05 10.23 -26.78
C MET A 1 -7.78 10.38 -25.96
N THR A 2 -7.09 11.50 -26.12
CA THR A 2 -5.89 11.86 -25.38
C THR A 2 -6.27 12.06 -23.92
N LEU A 3 -5.83 11.13 -23.06
CA LEU A 3 -5.91 11.31 -21.60
C LEU A 3 -5.00 12.49 -21.25
N SER A 4 -5.59 13.56 -20.71
CA SER A 4 -4.87 14.74 -20.24
C SER A 4 -3.83 14.30 -19.21
N THR A 5 -2.58 14.65 -19.49
CA THR A 5 -1.40 14.39 -18.65
C THR A 5 -1.33 15.29 -17.42
N GLU A 6 -2.32 16.12 -17.20
CA GLU A 6 -2.38 17.05 -16.08
C GLU A 6 -3.18 16.43 -14.92
N ASN A 7 -2.50 15.61 -14.11
CA ASN A 7 -2.99 15.29 -12.79
C ASN A 7 -2.44 16.35 -11.81
N PRO A 8 -3.28 17.28 -11.32
CA PRO A 8 -2.83 18.37 -10.44
C PRO A 8 -2.23 17.89 -9.11
N ILE A 9 -2.37 16.60 -8.80
CA ILE A 9 -1.74 15.98 -7.63
C ILE A 9 -0.26 15.68 -7.92
N ILE A 10 0.10 15.29 -9.14
CA ILE A 10 1.48 14.94 -9.51
C ILE A 10 2.39 16.16 -9.49
N GLU A 11 1.94 17.29 -10.00
CA GLU A 11 2.69 18.56 -9.96
C GLU A 11 2.93 19.05 -8.53
N LYS A 12 1.97 18.86 -7.64
CA LYS A 12 2.11 19.21 -6.22
C LYS A 12 3.03 18.28 -5.43
N LEU A 13 3.21 17.03 -5.87
CA LEU A 13 4.02 16.04 -5.15
C LEU A 13 5.51 16.08 -5.54
N GLN A 14 5.86 16.74 -6.65
CA GLN A 14 7.26 16.94 -7.04
C GLN A 14 7.91 17.96 -6.11
N GLY A 15 8.66 17.47 -5.12
CA GLY A 15 9.40 18.29 -4.17
C GLY A 15 8.72 18.60 -2.84
N VAL A 16 7.51 18.12 -2.62
CA VAL A 16 6.80 18.24 -1.34
C VAL A 16 7.07 16.99 -0.50
N ARG A 17 7.52 17.18 0.75
CA ARG A 17 7.63 16.08 1.71
C ARG A 17 6.22 15.54 2.02
N PHE A 18 6.11 14.24 2.23
CA PHE A 18 4.80 13.61 2.52
C PHE A 18 4.08 14.24 3.73
N ALA A 19 4.85 14.72 4.72
CA ALA A 19 4.33 15.44 5.88
C ALA A 19 3.70 16.81 5.54
N ASP A 20 4.06 17.41 4.41
CA ASP A 20 3.59 18.73 3.99
C ASP A 20 2.33 18.64 3.10
N VAL A 21 1.94 17.44 2.69
CA VAL A 21 0.71 17.22 1.93
C VAL A 21 -0.46 17.22 2.90
N GLU A 22 -1.27 18.28 2.90
CA GLU A 22 -2.56 18.20 3.59
C GLU A 22 -3.35 17.04 2.98
N PRO A 23 -3.82 16.10 3.84
CA PRO A 23 -4.60 14.98 3.34
C PRO A 23 -5.85 15.54 2.66
N HIS A 24 -5.98 15.32 1.36
CA HIS A 24 -7.23 15.60 0.67
C HIS A 24 -8.34 14.78 1.34
N PRO A 25 -9.39 15.38 1.86
CA PRO A 25 -10.53 14.62 2.35
C PRO A 25 -11.05 13.83 1.15
N PHE A 26 -10.85 12.52 1.18
CA PHE A 26 -11.49 11.64 0.20
C PHE A 26 -12.99 11.70 0.46
N GLU A 27 -13.74 12.41 -0.38
CA GLU A 27 -15.19 12.32 -0.40
C GLU A 27 -15.61 10.96 -0.96
N ILE A 28 -15.36 9.91 -0.19
CA ILE A 28 -15.91 8.59 -0.48
C ILE A 28 -17.30 8.58 0.13
N LYS A 29 -18.31 8.77 -0.71
CA LYS A 29 -19.70 8.65 -0.29
C LYS A 29 -19.96 7.18 0.08
N LYS A 30 -20.08 6.89 1.37
CA LYS A 30 -20.65 5.61 1.82
C LYS A 30 -22.11 5.58 1.41
N ASP A 31 -22.55 4.44 0.89
CA ASP A 31 -23.98 4.20 0.68
C ASP A 31 -24.72 4.37 2.03
N GLN A 32 -25.72 5.26 2.06
CA GLN A 32 -26.49 5.56 3.28
C GLN A 32 -27.13 4.30 3.89
N ASN A 33 -27.51 3.33 3.06
CA ASN A 33 -28.07 2.06 3.52
C ASN A 33 -27.02 1.22 4.28
N SER A 34 -25.78 1.18 3.82
CA SER A 34 -24.66 0.51 4.51
C SER A 34 -24.39 1.11 5.89
N VAL A 35 -24.50 2.43 6.00
CA VAL A 35 -24.33 3.15 7.27
C VAL A 35 -25.44 2.79 8.25
N THR A 36 -26.70 2.80 7.80
CA THR A 36 -27.87 2.45 8.62
C THR A 36 -27.81 1.01 9.10
N ASP A 37 -27.45 0.07 8.24
CA ASP A 37 -27.31 -1.36 8.58
C ASP A 37 -26.20 -1.57 9.62
N ILE A 38 -25.04 -0.91 9.46
CA ILE A 38 -23.92 -1.00 10.40
C ILE A 38 -24.33 -0.45 11.79
N ILE A 39 -24.95 0.73 11.84
CA ILE A 39 -25.37 1.36 13.10
C ILE A 39 -26.49 0.56 13.76
N GLY A 40 -27.42 0.03 12.98
CA GLY A 40 -28.56 -0.75 13.46
C GLY A 40 -28.22 -2.17 13.90
N GLY A 41 -26.97 -2.63 13.71
CA GLY A 41 -26.55 -4.00 14.05
C GLY A 41 -27.16 -5.07 13.14
N ASN A 42 -27.64 -4.70 11.97
CA ASN A 42 -28.15 -5.65 10.98
C ASN A 42 -27.00 -6.29 10.21
N TYR A 43 -26.46 -7.36 10.77
CA TYR A 43 -25.27 -8.06 10.28
C TYR A 43 -25.55 -9.12 9.22
N SER A 44 -26.81 -9.29 8.77
CA SER A 44 -27.16 -10.24 7.70
C SER A 44 -26.51 -9.92 6.34
N LEU A 45 -25.92 -8.72 6.20
CA LEU A 45 -25.27 -8.21 5.01
C LEU A 45 -23.73 -8.18 5.12
N ALA A 46 -23.15 -9.09 5.92
CA ALA A 46 -21.68 -9.16 6.16
C ALA A 46 -20.83 -9.15 4.88
N GLU A 47 -21.29 -9.75 3.79
CA GLU A 47 -20.59 -9.74 2.50
C GLU A 47 -20.57 -8.34 1.87
N LYS A 48 -21.64 -7.56 2.04
CA LYS A 48 -21.75 -6.20 1.52
C LYS A 48 -20.78 -5.25 2.25
N HIS A 49 -20.61 -5.43 3.56
CA HIS A 49 -19.72 -4.59 4.38
C HIS A 49 -18.22 -4.96 4.23
N MET A 50 -17.90 -6.14 3.72
CA MET A 50 -16.51 -6.50 3.40
C MET A 50 -15.89 -5.59 2.32
N PHE A 51 -16.71 -4.97 1.48
CA PHE A 51 -16.24 -4.00 0.49
C PHE A 51 -15.74 -2.72 1.16
N ASP A 52 -16.39 -2.31 2.24
CA ASP A 52 -16.07 -1.09 2.98
C ASP A 52 -14.87 -1.27 3.93
N GLY A 53 -14.11 -2.36 3.81
CA GLY A 53 -12.96 -2.64 4.69
C GLY A 53 -13.34 -3.07 6.10
N LEU A 54 -14.64 -3.29 6.36
CA LEU A 54 -15.16 -3.78 7.63
C LEU A 54 -15.42 -5.29 7.56
N TYR A 55 -15.04 -6.00 8.60
CA TYR A 55 -15.17 -7.44 8.69
C TYR A 55 -15.73 -7.85 10.05
N PHE A 56 -16.52 -8.92 10.07
CA PHE A 56 -16.85 -9.54 11.35
C PHE A 56 -15.66 -10.27 11.94
N VAL A 57 -15.52 -10.18 13.25
CA VAL A 57 -14.59 -11.02 13.98
C VAL A 57 -15.22 -12.42 14.05
N ALA A 58 -14.59 -13.41 13.45
CA ALA A 58 -15.14 -14.74 13.22
C ALA A 58 -15.59 -15.48 14.49
N ALA A 59 -15.09 -15.08 15.66
CA ALA A 59 -15.36 -15.77 16.93
C ALA A 59 -16.66 -15.31 17.62
N ASP A 60 -17.06 -14.06 17.47
CA ASP A 60 -18.19 -13.52 18.25
C ASP A 60 -19.35 -12.93 17.41
N GLN A 61 -19.12 -12.66 16.13
CA GLN A 61 -20.06 -12.03 15.20
C GLN A 61 -20.76 -10.75 15.71
N CYS A 62 -20.31 -10.23 16.87
CA CYS A 62 -20.86 -9.06 17.53
C CYS A 62 -19.97 -7.82 17.30
N HIS A 63 -18.68 -8.03 17.00
CA HIS A 63 -17.73 -6.97 16.80
C HIS A 63 -17.21 -6.95 15.37
N LEU A 64 -16.92 -5.73 14.91
CA LEU A 64 -16.32 -5.48 13.61
C LEU A 64 -14.81 -5.29 13.75
N MET A 65 -14.12 -5.57 12.67
CA MET A 65 -12.71 -5.29 12.46
C MET A 65 -12.57 -4.44 11.20
N ALA A 66 -11.83 -3.35 11.29
CA ALA A 66 -11.46 -2.52 10.15
C ALA A 66 -10.02 -2.76 9.74
N ARG A 67 -9.77 -2.66 8.45
CA ARG A 67 -8.43 -2.49 7.89
C ARG A 67 -8.31 -1.09 7.32
N VAL A 68 -7.27 -0.38 7.76
CA VAL A 68 -6.97 0.96 7.29
C VAL A 68 -5.77 0.88 6.37
N ARG A 69 -5.97 1.26 5.11
CA ARG A 69 -4.91 1.25 4.12
C ARG A 69 -3.93 2.38 4.37
N VAL A 70 -2.64 2.04 4.38
CA VAL A 70 -1.53 2.99 4.48
C VAL A 70 -0.58 2.72 3.30
N PRO A 71 -0.74 3.41 2.17
CA PRO A 71 0.05 3.17 0.98
C PRO A 71 1.56 3.34 1.24
N GLY A 72 2.34 2.32 0.87
CA GLY A 72 3.78 2.28 1.18
C GLY A 72 4.11 2.21 2.66
N GLY A 73 3.13 2.05 3.53
CA GLY A 73 3.28 2.19 4.98
C GLY A 73 3.51 3.64 5.42
N GLN A 74 3.39 4.62 4.52
CA GLN A 74 3.75 6.03 4.74
C GLN A 74 2.61 6.80 5.39
N LEU A 75 2.88 7.48 6.50
CA LEU A 75 1.90 8.30 7.19
C LEU A 75 2.57 9.46 7.94
N SER A 76 1.77 10.46 8.30
CA SER A 76 2.19 11.57 9.14
C SER A 76 1.95 11.28 10.63
N SER A 77 2.63 12.03 11.48
CA SER A 77 2.40 12.03 12.94
C SER A 77 0.96 12.40 13.31
N LYS A 78 0.34 13.31 12.53
CA LYS A 78 -1.08 13.68 12.67
C LYS A 78 -1.99 12.46 12.45
N GLN A 79 -1.73 11.69 11.39
CA GLN A 79 -2.46 10.47 11.08
C GLN A 79 -2.25 9.40 12.16
N LEU A 80 -0.99 9.17 12.57
CA LEU A 80 -0.70 8.20 13.64
C LEU A 80 -1.34 8.58 14.97
N ARG A 81 -1.34 9.88 15.31
CA ARG A 81 -2.01 10.39 16.50
C ARG A 81 -3.50 10.10 16.46
N GLU A 82 -4.16 10.34 15.33
CA GLU A 82 -5.59 10.06 15.19
C GLU A 82 -5.89 8.56 15.33
N ILE A 83 -5.07 7.69 14.75
CA ILE A 83 -5.17 6.24 14.97
C ILE A 83 -5.02 5.88 16.44
N GLY A 84 -4.09 6.52 17.16
CA GLY A 84 -3.92 6.34 18.61
C GLY A 84 -5.15 6.77 19.42
N LEU A 85 -5.76 7.89 19.05
CA LEU A 85 -6.99 8.39 19.67
C LEU A 85 -8.19 7.47 19.38
N ILE A 86 -8.34 7.00 18.13
CA ILE A 86 -9.34 6.00 17.74
C ILE A 86 -9.18 4.73 18.57
N ALA A 87 -7.95 4.23 18.73
CA ALA A 87 -7.66 3.06 19.56
C ALA A 87 -8.15 3.24 21.00
N ARG A 88 -7.89 4.41 21.59
CA ARG A 88 -8.27 4.75 22.96
C ARG A 88 -9.78 4.89 23.13
N ASP A 89 -10.43 5.60 22.22
CA ASP A 89 -11.80 6.07 22.40
C ASP A 89 -12.84 5.05 21.91
N LEU A 90 -12.50 4.26 20.89
CA LEU A 90 -13.46 3.42 20.15
C LEU A 90 -13.18 1.91 20.24
N THR A 91 -12.05 1.51 20.84
CA THR A 91 -11.66 0.09 20.90
C THR A 91 -11.19 -0.30 22.31
N THR A 92 -10.43 -1.37 22.39
CA THR A 92 -9.83 -1.87 23.66
C THR A 92 -8.49 -1.21 24.00
N GLY A 93 -8.12 -0.12 23.32
CA GLY A 93 -6.91 0.65 23.59
C GLY A 93 -5.67 0.19 22.85
N TYR A 94 -5.78 -0.79 21.95
CA TYR A 94 -4.66 -1.22 21.11
C TYR A 94 -5.12 -1.58 19.69
N ILE A 95 -4.18 -1.54 18.76
CA ILE A 95 -4.37 -1.93 17.36
C ILE A 95 -3.21 -2.82 16.91
N GLN A 96 -3.30 -3.34 15.69
CA GLN A 96 -2.26 -4.16 15.09
C GLN A 96 -1.77 -3.57 13.77
N ILE A 97 -0.45 -3.60 13.55
CA ILE A 97 0.18 -3.39 12.26
C ILE A 97 0.23 -4.75 11.56
N THR A 98 -0.20 -4.78 10.31
CA THR A 98 -0.25 -6.02 9.53
C THR A 98 1.04 -6.28 8.77
N THR A 99 1.24 -7.51 8.30
CA THR A 99 2.34 -7.88 7.38
C THR A 99 2.26 -7.22 6.00
N ARG A 100 1.32 -6.28 5.83
CA ARG A 100 1.17 -5.44 4.64
C ARG A 100 1.31 -3.97 4.94
N ALA A 101 1.92 -3.64 6.08
CA ALA A 101 2.10 -2.26 6.52
C ALA A 101 0.78 -1.45 6.55
N ASN A 102 -0.32 -2.09 6.97
CA ASN A 102 -1.63 -1.48 7.23
C ASN A 102 -1.95 -1.53 8.70
N PHE A 103 -2.94 -0.75 9.14
CA PHE A 103 -3.53 -0.95 10.46
C PHE A 103 -4.70 -1.92 10.41
N GLN A 104 -4.87 -2.65 11.50
CA GLN A 104 -6.02 -3.48 11.77
C GLN A 104 -6.60 -3.08 13.13
N ILE A 105 -7.81 -2.52 13.09
CA ILE A 105 -8.54 -2.01 14.26
C ILE A 105 -9.65 -3.01 14.57
N ARG A 106 -9.68 -3.54 15.78
CA ARG A 106 -10.60 -4.60 16.21
C ARG A 106 -11.55 -4.10 17.29
N HIS A 107 -12.54 -4.95 17.62
CA HIS A 107 -13.53 -4.72 18.69
C HIS A 107 -14.39 -3.47 18.48
N LEU A 108 -14.69 -3.15 17.22
CA LEU A 108 -15.57 -2.04 16.88
C LEU A 108 -17.05 -2.50 16.96
N THR A 109 -17.88 -1.68 17.61
CA THR A 109 -19.34 -1.76 17.41
C THR A 109 -19.73 -1.09 16.10
N GLY A 110 -20.97 -1.27 15.62
CA GLY A 110 -21.43 -0.58 14.42
C GLY A 110 -21.31 0.94 14.53
N ARG A 111 -21.69 1.51 15.69
CA ARG A 111 -21.56 2.95 15.96
C ARG A 111 -20.09 3.41 15.92
N ASN A 112 -19.21 2.68 16.62
CA ASN A 112 -17.79 3.00 16.68
C ASN A 112 -17.12 2.87 15.31
N ALA A 113 -17.53 1.92 14.49
CA ALA A 113 -17.01 1.76 13.13
C ALA A 113 -17.37 2.96 12.23
N PHE A 114 -18.58 3.51 12.39
CA PHE A 114 -18.98 4.71 11.66
C PHE A 114 -18.18 5.94 12.10
N GLU A 115 -18.09 6.19 13.41
CA GLU A 115 -17.30 7.30 13.98
C GLU A 115 -15.83 7.18 13.57
N MET A 116 -15.24 5.97 13.66
CA MET A 116 -13.89 5.70 13.18
C MET A 116 -13.71 6.13 11.72
N GLY A 117 -14.63 5.72 10.84
CA GLY A 117 -14.55 6.09 9.42
C GLY A 117 -14.55 7.59 9.18
N GLN A 118 -15.38 8.35 9.91
CA GLN A 118 -15.39 9.82 9.83
C GLN A 118 -14.05 10.42 10.31
N ARG A 119 -13.52 9.94 11.41
CA ARG A 119 -12.25 10.41 11.98
C ARG A 119 -11.07 10.07 11.07
N LEU A 120 -11.04 8.88 10.45
CA LEU A 120 -10.03 8.51 9.46
C LEU A 120 -10.06 9.44 8.25
N GLN A 121 -11.25 9.71 7.70
CA GLN A 121 -11.40 10.60 6.56
C GLN A 121 -10.94 12.03 6.86
N ALA A 122 -11.17 12.53 8.07
CA ALA A 122 -10.71 13.85 8.49
C ALA A 122 -9.19 14.02 8.47
N VAL A 123 -8.43 12.92 8.49
CA VAL A 123 -6.97 12.92 8.38
C VAL A 123 -6.46 12.29 7.07
N GLY A 124 -7.34 12.09 6.08
CA GLY A 124 -6.99 11.54 4.77
C GLY A 124 -6.65 10.05 4.77
N LEU A 125 -7.12 9.31 5.77
CA LEU A 125 -7.08 7.85 5.81
C LEU A 125 -8.48 7.27 5.56
N HIS A 126 -8.55 6.02 5.15
CA HIS A 126 -9.81 5.32 4.97
C HIS A 126 -9.63 3.80 5.03
N GLU A 127 -10.69 3.11 5.39
CA GLU A 127 -10.81 1.66 5.36
C GLU A 127 -11.42 1.15 4.03
N ILE A 128 -12.06 2.01 3.27
CA ILE A 128 -12.80 1.65 2.06
C ILE A 128 -11.90 1.07 0.98
N GLY A 129 -12.36 0.00 0.34
CA GLY A 129 -11.62 -0.66 -0.74
C GLY A 129 -10.47 -1.56 -0.27
N ASP A 130 -10.29 -1.81 1.03
CA ASP A 130 -9.36 -2.82 1.55
C ASP A 130 -10.00 -4.20 1.71
N GLY A 131 -11.06 -4.45 0.94
CA GLY A 131 -11.80 -5.70 0.89
C GLY A 131 -11.00 -6.87 0.33
N ALA A 132 -11.57 -8.09 0.46
CA ALA A 132 -10.90 -9.32 0.04
C ALA A 132 -10.62 -9.38 -1.47
N ASN A 133 -11.41 -8.67 -2.28
CA ASN A 133 -11.39 -8.67 -3.74
C ASN A 133 -10.84 -7.35 -4.32
N ASN A 134 -10.08 -6.60 -3.55
CA ASN A 134 -9.47 -5.34 -3.98
C ASN A 134 -7.94 -5.40 -3.85
N VAL A 135 -7.27 -4.39 -4.34
CA VAL A 135 -5.85 -4.16 -4.03
C VAL A 135 -5.75 -3.91 -2.53
N ARG A 136 -5.17 -4.87 -1.80
CA ARG A 136 -5.19 -4.85 -0.33
C ARG A 136 -4.33 -3.77 0.26
N ASN A 137 -3.08 -3.69 -0.17
CA ASN A 137 -2.20 -2.59 0.11
C ASN A 137 -1.15 -2.49 -0.99
N ILE A 138 -0.50 -1.35 -0.98
CA ILE A 138 0.67 -1.04 -1.78
C ILE A 138 1.83 -1.05 -0.80
N THR A 139 2.72 -2.03 -0.93
CA THR A 139 3.88 -2.14 -0.06
C THR A 139 5.09 -1.49 -0.70
N ALA A 140 5.98 -0.94 0.12
CA ALA A 140 7.25 -0.39 -0.32
C ALA A 140 8.31 -0.60 0.76
N SER A 141 9.58 -0.36 0.40
CA SER A 141 10.64 -0.26 1.39
C SER A 141 10.25 0.79 2.45
N PRO A 142 10.35 0.49 3.75
CA PRO A 142 10.09 1.49 4.78
C PRO A 142 11.12 2.62 4.77
N LEU A 143 12.19 2.47 4.01
CA LEU A 143 13.22 3.49 3.81
C LEU A 143 13.12 4.18 2.44
N ALA A 144 12.00 4.02 1.70
CA ALA A 144 11.79 4.70 0.42
C ALA A 144 11.95 6.22 0.58
N GLY A 145 12.79 6.82 -0.25
CA GLY A 145 13.15 8.23 -0.22
C GLY A 145 14.19 8.63 0.84
N VAL A 146 14.53 7.73 1.79
CA VAL A 146 15.44 8.01 2.91
C VAL A 146 16.53 6.93 3.10
N ALA A 147 16.72 6.07 2.12
CA ALA A 147 17.74 5.01 2.16
C ALA A 147 19.05 5.44 1.55
N VAL A 148 20.17 5.11 2.22
CA VAL A 148 21.48 5.22 1.61
C VAL A 148 21.57 4.24 0.43
N GLY A 149 21.98 4.72 -0.75
CA GLY A 149 22.16 3.89 -1.94
C GLY A 149 20.87 3.55 -2.70
N GLU A 150 19.72 4.11 -2.33
CA GLU A 150 18.49 3.99 -3.12
C GLU A 150 18.67 4.62 -4.51
N LYS A 151 18.15 3.97 -5.54
CA LYS A 151 18.26 4.44 -6.93
C LYS A 151 17.27 5.56 -7.22
N ILE A 152 16.02 5.39 -6.77
CA ILE A 152 14.94 6.34 -6.99
C ILE A 152 13.93 6.30 -5.83
N ASP A 153 13.42 7.45 -5.42
CA ASP A 153 12.29 7.54 -4.49
C ASP A 153 10.99 7.15 -5.20
N VAL A 154 10.39 6.05 -4.76
CA VAL A 154 9.12 5.53 -5.29
C VAL A 154 7.88 6.08 -4.59
N SER A 155 8.04 6.93 -3.57
CA SER A 155 6.91 7.47 -2.78
C SER A 155 5.85 8.17 -3.64
N PRO A 156 6.20 8.99 -4.66
CA PRO A 156 5.20 9.60 -5.53
C PRO A 156 4.39 8.58 -6.35
N LEU A 157 5.04 7.51 -6.84
CA LEU A 157 4.38 6.44 -7.59
C LEU A 157 3.43 5.62 -6.73
N ILE A 158 3.79 5.40 -5.47
CA ILE A 158 2.93 4.73 -4.49
C ILE A 158 1.63 5.52 -4.30
N GLN A 159 1.72 6.84 -4.14
CA GLN A 159 0.55 7.70 -3.95
C GLN A 159 -0.32 7.75 -5.22
N GLU A 160 0.30 7.86 -6.39
CA GLU A 160 -0.41 7.85 -7.67
C GLU A 160 -1.15 6.53 -7.90
N TRP A 161 -0.50 5.40 -7.64
CA TRP A 161 -1.14 4.08 -7.72
C TRP A 161 -2.25 3.92 -6.69
N ALA A 162 -2.06 4.39 -5.45
CA ALA A 162 -3.09 4.37 -4.41
C ALA A 162 -4.32 5.17 -4.82
N TRP A 163 -4.13 6.34 -5.41
CA TRP A 163 -5.21 7.15 -5.94
C TRP A 163 -5.95 6.40 -7.06
N ARG A 164 -5.22 5.83 -8.02
CA ARG A 164 -5.79 5.07 -9.14
C ARG A 164 -6.66 3.91 -8.64
N VAL A 165 -6.14 3.10 -7.75
CA VAL A 165 -6.85 1.94 -7.18
C VAL A 165 -8.12 2.33 -6.43
N THR A 166 -8.12 3.48 -5.80
CA THR A 166 -9.28 3.96 -5.03
C THR A 166 -10.38 4.51 -5.94
N HIS A 167 -10.03 5.17 -7.06
CA HIS A 167 -10.97 5.90 -7.91
C HIS A 167 -11.35 5.18 -9.21
N ASP A 168 -10.56 4.22 -9.67
CA ASP A 168 -10.87 3.45 -10.89
C ASP A 168 -11.89 2.35 -10.59
N ALA A 169 -13.10 2.50 -11.14
CA ALA A 169 -14.18 1.54 -10.93
C ALA A 169 -13.84 0.13 -11.45
N ASP A 170 -13.05 0.05 -12.54
CA ASP A 170 -12.66 -1.23 -13.15
C ASP A 170 -11.74 -2.05 -12.24
N LEU A 171 -11.03 -1.40 -11.30
CA LEU A 171 -10.13 -2.06 -10.36
C LEU A 171 -10.81 -2.52 -9.06
N LYS A 172 -12.13 -2.36 -8.94
CA LYS A 172 -12.88 -2.71 -7.72
C LYS A 172 -13.32 -4.17 -7.65
N ASP A 173 -13.35 -4.92 -8.76
CA ASP A 173 -13.79 -6.33 -8.80
C ASP A 173 -12.64 -7.28 -9.14
N LEU A 174 -11.53 -7.15 -8.45
CA LEU A 174 -10.43 -8.09 -8.58
C LEU A 174 -10.85 -9.49 -8.09
N PRO A 175 -10.38 -10.56 -8.74
CA PRO A 175 -10.85 -11.92 -8.41
C PRO A 175 -10.46 -12.35 -7.00
N ARG A 176 -9.37 -11.83 -6.46
CA ARG A 176 -8.87 -12.04 -5.09
C ARG A 176 -7.78 -11.06 -4.71
N LYS A 177 -7.16 -11.34 -3.55
CA LYS A 177 -5.99 -10.66 -3.01
C LYS A 177 -5.04 -10.25 -4.13
N PHE A 178 -4.94 -8.98 -4.38
CA PHE A 178 -4.02 -8.42 -5.34
C PHE A 178 -3.09 -7.48 -4.60
N ASN A 179 -1.81 -7.73 -4.68
CA ASN A 179 -0.81 -7.00 -3.93
C ASN A 179 0.21 -6.44 -4.91
N VAL A 180 0.52 -5.18 -4.75
CA VAL A 180 1.54 -4.49 -5.53
C VAL A 180 2.61 -3.97 -4.60
N SER A 181 3.87 -4.14 -4.96
CA SER A 181 5.00 -3.55 -4.24
C SER A 181 5.82 -2.67 -5.16
N PHE A 182 6.42 -1.63 -4.57
CA PHE A 182 7.34 -0.72 -5.23
C PHE A 182 8.69 -0.79 -4.53
N ASP A 183 9.76 -1.04 -5.28
CA ASP A 183 11.13 -1.12 -4.80
C ASP A 183 12.00 -0.10 -5.55
N GLY A 184 12.48 0.89 -4.83
CA GLY A 184 13.36 1.94 -5.34
C GLY A 184 14.82 1.53 -5.56
N GLY A 185 15.12 0.22 -5.44
CA GLY A 185 16.49 -0.30 -5.59
C GLY A 185 17.41 0.03 -4.42
N GLY A 186 16.83 0.24 -3.24
CA GLY A 186 17.54 0.47 -1.99
C GLY A 186 17.98 -0.84 -1.29
N PRO A 187 18.65 -0.71 -0.13
CA PRO A 187 19.22 -1.86 0.59
C PRO A 187 18.17 -2.73 1.28
N VAL A 188 16.97 -2.21 1.54
CA VAL A 188 15.86 -2.96 2.15
C VAL A 188 14.88 -3.35 1.06
N ARG A 189 15.01 -4.58 0.59
CA ARG A 189 14.11 -5.16 -0.41
C ARG A 189 12.88 -5.76 0.26
N LEU A 190 11.76 -5.72 -0.45
CA LEU A 190 10.56 -6.46 -0.05
C LEU A 190 10.66 -7.92 -0.51
N ILE A 191 9.95 -8.79 0.20
CA ILE A 191 9.83 -10.20 -0.18
C ILE A 191 8.97 -10.27 -1.43
N GLU A 192 9.56 -10.64 -2.55
CA GLU A 192 8.94 -10.66 -3.87
C GLU A 192 7.79 -11.67 -3.96
N ASP A 193 7.95 -12.85 -3.37
CA ASP A 193 7.01 -13.97 -3.40
C ASP A 193 5.66 -13.72 -2.70
N THR A 194 5.49 -12.60 -2.01
CA THR A 194 4.21 -12.23 -1.37
C THR A 194 3.32 -11.33 -2.21
N ASN A 195 3.83 -10.75 -3.30
CA ASN A 195 3.14 -9.78 -4.13
C ASN A 195 2.69 -10.40 -5.47
N ASP A 196 1.67 -9.84 -6.08
CA ASP A 196 1.20 -10.23 -7.43
C ASP A 196 1.93 -9.44 -8.51
N ILE A 197 2.31 -8.21 -8.18
CA ILE A 197 3.18 -7.37 -9.00
C ILE A 197 4.26 -6.77 -8.09
N THR A 198 5.51 -6.82 -8.53
CA THR A 198 6.61 -6.04 -7.98
C THR A 198 7.13 -5.09 -9.05
N VAL A 199 7.12 -3.81 -8.74
CA VAL A 199 7.74 -2.75 -9.54
C VAL A 199 9.13 -2.51 -8.97
N TYR A 200 10.16 -2.64 -9.80
CA TYR A 200 11.55 -2.59 -9.37
C TYR A 200 12.32 -1.53 -10.15
N ALA A 201 13.01 -0.62 -9.46
CA ALA A 201 13.83 0.41 -10.09
C ALA A 201 14.97 -0.22 -10.92
N ALA A 202 14.93 -0.01 -12.24
CA ALA A 202 15.93 -0.49 -13.18
C ALA A 202 17.07 0.54 -13.36
N GLY A 203 18.19 0.09 -13.92
CA GLY A 203 19.29 0.97 -14.32
C GLY A 203 20.08 1.56 -13.15
N GLU A 204 20.78 2.64 -13.45
CA GLU A 204 21.62 3.38 -12.51
C GLU A 204 20.81 4.36 -11.68
N ARG A 205 21.45 4.95 -10.66
CA ARG A 205 20.82 5.94 -9.79
C ARG A 205 20.34 7.16 -10.60
N GLY A 206 19.07 7.53 -10.39
CA GLY A 206 18.43 8.65 -11.10
C GLY A 206 17.83 8.27 -12.45
N CYS A 207 17.87 6.98 -12.84
CA CYS A 207 17.18 6.49 -14.01
C CYS A 207 15.71 6.19 -13.68
N ASP A 208 14.78 6.91 -14.30
CA ASP A 208 13.32 6.81 -14.09
C ASP A 208 12.71 5.61 -14.86
N ARG A 209 13.35 4.43 -14.78
CA ARG A 209 12.88 3.20 -15.43
C ARG A 209 12.64 2.09 -14.43
N PHE A 210 11.65 1.28 -14.72
CA PHE A 210 11.20 0.22 -13.83
C PHE A 210 11.04 -1.12 -14.59
N ARG A 211 11.42 -2.20 -13.92
CA ARG A 211 11.11 -3.58 -14.30
C ARG A 211 9.83 -4.02 -13.58
N ILE A 212 9.10 -4.93 -14.20
CA ILE A 212 7.86 -5.47 -13.64
C ILE A 212 7.98 -6.98 -13.50
N ILE A 213 7.82 -7.47 -12.28
CA ILE A 213 7.85 -8.89 -11.93
C ILE A 213 6.43 -9.30 -11.53
N LEU A 214 5.93 -10.37 -12.13
CA LEU A 214 4.61 -10.93 -11.86
C LEU A 214 4.70 -12.21 -11.04
N GLY A 215 3.67 -12.46 -10.23
CA GLY A 215 3.50 -13.73 -9.52
C GLY A 215 4.40 -13.97 -8.33
N GLY A 216 5.26 -13.01 -7.97
CA GLY A 216 6.02 -13.01 -6.73
C GLY A 216 7.35 -13.76 -6.76
N ASP A 217 7.86 -14.17 -7.89
CA ASP A 217 9.21 -14.70 -8.04
C ASP A 217 9.90 -14.15 -9.31
N MET A 218 11.23 -14.24 -9.37
CA MET A 218 12.02 -13.72 -10.49
C MET A 218 11.70 -14.39 -11.83
N ALA A 219 11.11 -15.57 -11.82
CA ALA A 219 10.64 -16.23 -13.04
C ALA A 219 9.47 -15.48 -13.69
N GLY A 220 8.82 -14.59 -12.93
CA GLY A 220 7.75 -13.71 -13.42
C GLY A 220 8.22 -12.37 -13.99
N ASP A 221 9.52 -12.14 -14.18
CA ASP A 221 10.03 -10.94 -14.84
C ASP A 221 9.53 -10.85 -16.27
N LEU A 222 8.79 -9.79 -16.58
CA LEU A 222 8.27 -9.55 -17.93
C LEU A 222 9.35 -9.26 -18.97
N GLY A 223 10.60 -9.03 -18.57
CA GLY A 223 11.69 -8.71 -19.48
C GLY A 223 11.51 -7.36 -20.20
N VAL A 224 10.78 -6.43 -19.61
CA VAL A 224 10.56 -5.09 -20.13
C VAL A 224 10.95 -4.01 -19.15
N GLU A 225 11.40 -2.87 -19.67
CA GLU A 225 11.56 -1.64 -18.90
C GLU A 225 10.44 -0.66 -19.27
N VAL A 226 9.90 -0.02 -18.24
CA VAL A 226 8.81 0.95 -18.35
C VAL A 226 9.28 2.28 -17.76
N ASP A 227 9.10 3.35 -18.49
CA ASP A 227 9.38 4.69 -18.00
C ASP A 227 8.36 5.10 -16.92
N ARG A 228 8.82 5.93 -15.97
CA ARG A 228 8.00 6.40 -14.84
C ARG A 228 6.64 6.94 -15.27
N ILE A 229 6.62 7.74 -16.35
CA ILE A 229 5.41 8.41 -16.82
C ILE A 229 4.32 7.43 -17.31
N GLU A 230 4.73 6.25 -17.75
CA GLU A 230 3.83 5.22 -18.29
C GLU A 230 3.48 4.13 -17.28
N LEU A 231 4.24 4.06 -16.19
CA LEU A 231 4.19 2.94 -15.24
C LEU A 231 2.77 2.68 -14.72
N ILE A 232 2.06 3.72 -14.30
CA ILE A 232 0.71 3.57 -13.75
C ILE A 232 -0.29 3.07 -14.81
N SER A 233 -0.14 3.50 -16.06
CA SER A 233 -0.94 3.00 -17.17
C SER A 233 -0.68 1.52 -17.43
N VAL A 234 0.58 1.10 -17.42
CA VAL A 234 0.98 -0.30 -17.58
C VAL A 234 0.44 -1.16 -16.42
N LEU A 235 0.59 -0.73 -15.17
CA LEU A 235 0.05 -1.43 -14.00
C LEU A 235 -1.48 -1.57 -14.05
N THR A 236 -2.17 -0.53 -14.49
CA THR A 236 -3.63 -0.56 -14.69
C THR A 236 -4.02 -1.59 -15.75
N THR A 237 -3.27 -1.64 -16.85
CA THR A 237 -3.49 -2.60 -17.93
C THR A 237 -3.23 -4.03 -17.46
N ILE A 238 -2.16 -4.28 -16.70
CA ILE A 238 -1.89 -5.60 -16.09
C ILE A 238 -3.05 -6.03 -15.20
N ALA A 239 -3.56 -5.13 -14.36
CA ALA A 239 -4.69 -5.44 -13.50
C ALA A 239 -5.97 -5.77 -14.31
N ARG A 240 -6.24 -5.06 -15.41
CA ARG A 240 -7.36 -5.34 -16.32
C ARG A 240 -7.22 -6.69 -17.02
N VAL A 241 -6.03 -7.00 -17.56
CA VAL A 241 -5.75 -8.32 -18.16
C VAL A 241 -5.99 -9.42 -17.12
N TYR A 242 -5.55 -9.24 -15.90
CA TYR A 242 -5.80 -10.19 -14.82
C TYR A 242 -7.30 -10.33 -14.49
N ILE A 243 -8.06 -9.24 -14.46
CA ILE A 243 -9.50 -9.27 -14.18
C ILE A 243 -10.26 -10.04 -15.25
N VAL A 244 -9.97 -9.82 -16.52
CA VAL A 244 -10.66 -10.46 -17.67
C VAL A 244 -10.35 -11.96 -17.73
N ASN A 245 -9.11 -12.35 -17.46
CA ASN A 245 -8.64 -13.73 -17.63
C ASN A 245 -8.71 -14.58 -16.36
N LYS A 246 -9.41 -14.10 -15.34
CA LYS A 246 -9.60 -14.82 -14.09
C LYS A 246 -10.50 -16.06 -14.24
N ASP A 247 -10.06 -17.19 -13.73
CA ASP A 247 -10.92 -18.35 -13.50
C ASP A 247 -11.64 -18.23 -12.15
N ARG A 248 -12.90 -17.75 -12.15
CA ARG A 248 -13.72 -17.59 -10.94
C ARG A 248 -14.13 -18.93 -10.31
N SER A 249 -14.02 -20.05 -11.04
CA SER A 249 -14.46 -21.36 -10.56
C SER A 249 -13.49 -22.00 -9.56
N ARG A 250 -12.25 -21.58 -9.54
CA ARG A 250 -11.18 -22.19 -8.73
C ARG A 250 -10.58 -21.22 -7.71
N ARG A 251 -11.24 -21.07 -6.54
CA ARG A 251 -10.81 -20.16 -5.44
C ARG A 251 -9.31 -20.17 -5.07
N LYS A 252 -8.60 -21.27 -5.28
CA LYS A 252 -7.16 -21.37 -4.93
C LYS A 252 -6.22 -20.95 -6.06
N LYS A 253 -6.66 -20.90 -7.33
CA LYS A 253 -5.83 -20.60 -8.51
C LYS A 253 -6.09 -19.21 -9.12
N THR A 254 -6.72 -18.32 -8.38
CA THR A 254 -7.15 -17.00 -8.88
C THR A 254 -6.12 -15.90 -8.69
N ARG A 255 -4.90 -16.16 -8.22
CA ARG A 255 -3.84 -15.16 -8.16
C ARG A 255 -3.16 -15.00 -9.53
N VAL A 256 -2.43 -13.90 -9.73
CA VAL A 256 -1.67 -13.64 -10.98
C VAL A 256 -0.81 -14.85 -11.36
N LYS A 257 -0.12 -15.47 -10.39
CA LYS A 257 0.63 -16.71 -10.63
C LYS A 257 -0.24 -17.83 -11.21
N GLY A 258 -1.48 -17.99 -10.76
CA GLY A 258 -2.39 -19.00 -11.30
C GLY A 258 -2.89 -18.69 -12.72
N VAL A 259 -2.90 -17.43 -13.14
CA VAL A 259 -3.12 -17.05 -14.55
C VAL A 259 -1.90 -17.39 -15.39
N LEU A 260 -0.70 -17.11 -14.87
CA LEU A 260 0.57 -17.42 -15.52
C LEU A 260 0.82 -18.94 -15.66
N ASP A 261 0.25 -19.77 -14.77
CA ASP A 261 0.28 -21.24 -14.91
C ASP A 261 -0.45 -21.72 -16.20
N ASN A 262 -1.44 -20.96 -16.68
CA ASN A 262 -2.19 -21.25 -17.89
C ASN A 262 -1.70 -20.46 -19.11
N TRP A 263 -1.13 -19.30 -18.87
CA TRP A 263 -0.54 -18.41 -19.87
C TRP A 263 0.97 -18.30 -19.63
N ASN A 264 1.79 -18.44 -20.64
CA ASN A 264 3.20 -18.07 -20.49
C ASN A 264 3.34 -16.54 -20.43
N LEU A 265 4.47 -16.08 -19.89
CA LEU A 265 4.76 -14.64 -19.75
C LEU A 265 4.67 -13.88 -21.08
N SER A 266 5.11 -14.50 -22.19
CA SER A 266 5.06 -13.87 -23.51
C SER A 266 3.64 -13.61 -23.97
N SER A 267 2.72 -14.57 -23.77
CA SER A 267 1.30 -14.38 -24.11
C SER A 267 0.66 -13.30 -23.23
N PHE A 268 1.02 -13.25 -21.97
CA PHE A 268 0.54 -12.21 -21.04
C PHE A 268 1.06 -10.83 -21.44
N LEU A 269 2.34 -10.71 -21.84
CA LEU A 269 2.93 -9.48 -22.33
C LEU A 269 2.27 -9.02 -23.63
N ASN A 270 2.06 -9.93 -24.60
CA ASN A 270 1.40 -9.60 -25.86
C ASN A 270 0.00 -9.00 -25.65
N GLU A 271 -0.76 -9.52 -24.68
CA GLU A 271 -2.08 -8.98 -24.35
C GLU A 271 -2.00 -7.58 -23.73
N ILE A 272 -1.00 -7.35 -22.86
CA ILE A 272 -0.74 -6.00 -22.31
C ILE A 272 -0.41 -5.03 -23.44
N GLU A 273 0.51 -5.39 -24.35
CA GLU A 273 0.94 -4.58 -25.49
C GLU A 273 -0.21 -4.31 -26.45
N PHE A 274 -1.07 -5.30 -26.70
CA PHE A 274 -2.28 -5.17 -27.52
C PHE A 274 -3.24 -4.12 -26.94
N ILE A 275 -3.52 -4.19 -25.64
CA ILE A 275 -4.42 -3.22 -24.95
C ILE A 275 -3.79 -1.82 -24.89
N LEU A 276 -2.47 -1.74 -24.71
CA LEU A 276 -1.73 -0.47 -24.74
C LEU A 276 -1.65 0.14 -26.13
N GLY A 277 -1.84 -0.66 -27.20
CA GLY A 277 -1.69 -0.27 -28.59
C GLY A 277 -0.24 -0.01 -29.01
N ARG A 278 0.75 -0.52 -28.26
CA ARG A 278 2.18 -0.40 -28.55
C ARG A 278 3.01 -1.49 -27.85
N GLU A 279 4.20 -1.72 -28.35
CA GLU A 279 5.20 -2.57 -27.70
C GLU A 279 5.88 -1.85 -26.53
N LEU A 280 6.30 -2.61 -25.50
CA LEU A 280 7.13 -2.17 -24.39
C LEU A 280 8.62 -2.42 -24.72
N THR A 281 9.50 -1.62 -24.10
CA THR A 281 10.95 -1.74 -24.32
C THR A 281 11.47 -3.04 -23.73
N LYS A 282 11.82 -4.01 -24.56
CA LYS A 282 12.36 -5.31 -24.15
C LYS A 282 13.82 -5.18 -23.71
N VAL A 283 14.18 -5.90 -22.66
CA VAL A 283 15.54 -5.93 -22.12
C VAL A 283 15.96 -7.37 -21.80
N ASN A 284 17.21 -7.67 -22.08
CA ASN A 284 17.80 -9.00 -21.87
C ASN A 284 18.68 -9.06 -20.60
N THR A 285 18.69 -8.01 -19.79
CA THR A 285 19.48 -7.98 -18.56
C THR A 285 18.71 -8.63 -17.42
N THR A 286 19.39 -9.41 -16.60
CA THR A 286 18.85 -9.90 -15.32
C THR A 286 18.88 -8.78 -14.27
N ILE A 287 17.90 -8.77 -13.39
CA ILE A 287 17.92 -7.86 -12.24
C ILE A 287 19.03 -8.38 -11.30
N GLU A 288 20.09 -7.60 -11.15
CA GLU A 288 21.17 -7.94 -10.23
C GLU A 288 20.65 -7.87 -8.79
N GLY A 289 20.90 -8.92 -8.03
CA GLY A 289 20.61 -8.95 -6.60
C GLY A 289 21.49 -7.94 -5.86
N VAL A 290 20.89 -7.13 -4.99
CA VAL A 290 21.67 -6.29 -4.06
C VAL A 290 22.40 -7.22 -3.08
N GLN A 291 23.73 -7.33 -3.21
CA GLN A 291 24.55 -8.20 -2.35
C GLN A 291 24.85 -7.60 -0.96
N GLN A 292 24.41 -6.40 -0.68
CA GLN A 292 24.64 -5.76 0.61
C GLN A 292 23.73 -6.35 1.70
N ALA A 293 24.30 -6.58 2.88
CA ALA A 293 23.50 -6.92 4.04
C ALA A 293 22.46 -5.80 4.28
N PRO A 294 21.17 -6.14 4.48
CA PRO A 294 20.16 -5.13 4.72
C PRO A 294 20.50 -4.36 6.02
N PRO A 295 20.21 -3.05 6.07
CA PRO A 295 20.41 -2.28 7.29
C PRO A 295 19.57 -2.87 8.43
N PRO A 296 19.93 -2.60 9.69
CA PRO A 296 19.15 -3.04 10.83
C PRO A 296 17.71 -2.53 10.70
N ARG A 297 16.76 -3.40 11.06
CA ARG A 297 15.31 -3.06 11.00
C ARG A 297 14.81 -2.43 12.30
N VAL A 298 15.65 -2.40 13.32
CA VAL A 298 15.39 -1.88 14.65
C VAL A 298 16.62 -1.11 15.12
N GLY A 299 16.41 -0.03 15.85
CA GLY A 299 17.46 0.89 16.30
C GLY A 299 17.81 1.93 15.24
N ILE A 300 18.97 2.53 15.36
CA ILE A 300 19.43 3.61 14.48
C ILE A 300 19.80 3.03 13.12
N ILE A 301 19.26 3.62 12.07
CA ILE A 301 19.47 3.25 10.67
C ILE A 301 20.08 4.48 9.97
N PRO A 302 21.19 4.33 9.24
CA PRO A 302 21.83 5.43 8.54
C PRO A 302 20.88 6.17 7.58
N HIS A 303 21.02 7.50 7.52
CA HIS A 303 20.32 8.37 6.59
C HIS A 303 21.30 8.91 5.54
N PRO A 304 20.88 9.13 4.26
CA PRO A 304 21.78 9.67 3.23
C PRO A 304 22.24 11.10 3.49
N GLN A 305 21.43 11.88 4.21
CA GLN A 305 21.79 13.25 4.59
C GLN A 305 22.57 13.26 5.90
N PRO A 306 23.77 13.85 5.95
CA PRO A 306 24.56 13.99 7.18
C PRO A 306 23.77 14.70 8.29
N GLY A 307 23.90 14.22 9.52
CA GLY A 307 23.21 14.79 10.70
C GLY A 307 21.79 14.27 10.93
N LEU A 308 21.26 13.49 9.98
CA LEU A 308 19.98 12.80 10.16
C LEU A 308 20.17 11.30 10.34
N ASN A 309 19.20 10.69 10.98
CA ASN A 309 19.08 9.24 11.17
C ASN A 309 17.65 8.78 10.93
N ASN A 310 17.48 7.48 10.71
CA ASN A 310 16.20 6.83 10.77
C ASN A 310 16.15 5.93 12.01
N LEU A 311 15.03 5.79 12.68
CA LEU A 311 14.87 4.96 13.87
C LEU A 311 13.85 3.87 13.63
N GLY A 312 14.28 2.61 13.69
CA GLY A 312 13.41 1.45 13.70
C GLY A 312 12.92 1.14 15.11
N VAL A 313 11.60 1.15 15.31
CA VAL A 313 10.93 0.84 16.58
C VAL A 313 10.31 -0.55 16.48
N SER A 314 10.76 -1.47 17.33
CA SER A 314 10.21 -2.83 17.40
C SER A 314 8.90 -2.84 18.17
N LEU A 315 7.93 -3.57 17.65
CA LEU A 315 6.64 -3.78 18.29
C LEU A 315 6.43 -5.29 18.55
N HIS A 316 5.82 -5.59 19.68
CA HIS A 316 5.53 -6.98 20.03
C HIS A 316 4.43 -7.54 19.11
N MET A 317 4.82 -8.43 18.17
CA MET A 317 3.92 -9.06 17.19
C MET A 317 3.02 -8.05 16.43
N GLY A 318 3.54 -6.83 16.18
CA GLY A 318 2.79 -5.76 15.54
C GLY A 318 1.68 -5.15 16.38
N SER A 319 1.53 -5.55 17.64
CA SER A 319 0.56 -4.97 18.56
C SER A 319 1.10 -3.70 19.17
N VAL A 320 0.29 -2.65 19.20
CA VAL A 320 0.68 -1.34 19.71
C VAL A 320 -0.48 -0.68 20.46
N THR A 321 -0.20 -0.13 21.64
CA THR A 321 -1.22 0.56 22.42
C THR A 321 -1.44 1.99 21.95
N SER A 322 -2.57 2.57 22.33
CA SER A 322 -2.87 3.99 22.11
C SER A 322 -1.74 4.89 22.61
N GLU A 323 -1.27 4.69 23.83
CA GLU A 323 -0.21 5.51 24.44
C GLU A 323 1.11 5.41 23.65
N GLN A 324 1.48 4.21 23.23
CA GLN A 324 2.66 4.01 22.38
C GLN A 324 2.54 4.74 21.04
N LEU A 325 1.37 4.69 20.39
CA LEU A 325 1.14 5.42 19.14
C LEU A 325 1.25 6.92 19.32
N LEU A 326 0.65 7.45 20.38
CA LEU A 326 0.72 8.89 20.72
C LEU A 326 2.16 9.32 21.01
N THR A 327 2.91 8.51 21.76
CA THR A 327 4.32 8.76 22.07
C THR A 327 5.19 8.74 20.81
N ILE A 328 5.01 7.74 19.93
CA ILE A 328 5.75 7.63 18.68
C ILE A 328 5.46 8.84 17.77
N ALA A 329 4.18 9.26 17.67
CA ALA A 329 3.81 10.46 16.92
C ALA A 329 4.48 11.72 17.49
N GLN A 330 4.53 11.85 18.81
CA GLN A 330 5.21 12.99 19.48
C GLN A 330 6.72 12.98 19.23
N VAL A 331 7.36 11.81 19.24
CA VAL A 331 8.80 11.68 18.90
C VAL A 331 9.07 12.13 17.48
N ALA A 332 8.24 11.70 16.52
CA ALA A 332 8.37 12.09 15.12
C ALA A 332 8.22 13.61 14.92
N ASP A 333 7.29 14.25 15.63
CA ASP A 333 7.11 15.71 15.58
C ASP A 333 8.27 16.48 16.22
N ARG A 334 8.76 15.99 17.36
CA ARG A 334 9.73 16.74 18.17
C ARG A 334 11.16 16.62 17.64
N PHE A 335 11.53 15.47 17.11
CA PHE A 335 12.92 15.15 16.74
C PHE A 335 13.09 14.87 15.25
N GLY A 336 12.01 14.85 14.46
CA GLY A 336 12.05 14.53 13.05
C GLY A 336 11.16 15.42 12.20
N SER A 337 10.83 14.92 11.01
CA SER A 337 9.97 15.62 10.03
C SER A 337 8.47 15.40 10.26
N GLY A 338 8.06 14.69 11.29
CA GLY A 338 6.68 14.26 11.48
C GLY A 338 6.25 13.09 10.56
N GLU A 339 7.19 12.48 9.86
CA GLU A 339 6.94 11.30 9.02
C GLU A 339 7.11 10.01 9.79
N LEU A 340 6.35 8.98 9.38
CA LEU A 340 6.42 7.62 9.91
C LEU A 340 6.26 6.59 8.79
N ARG A 341 6.79 5.40 9.01
CA ARG A 341 6.69 4.28 8.09
C ARG A 341 6.27 3.01 8.86
N LEU A 342 5.15 2.43 8.49
CA LEU A 342 4.81 1.05 8.88
C LEU A 342 5.63 0.08 8.05
N THR A 343 6.00 -1.05 8.62
CA THR A 343 6.79 -2.06 7.91
C THR A 343 6.01 -3.35 7.72
N VAL A 344 6.35 -4.12 6.68
CA VAL A 344 5.80 -5.46 6.45
C VAL A 344 6.22 -6.46 7.55
N TRP A 345 7.24 -6.12 8.34
CA TRP A 345 7.66 -6.86 9.54
C TRP A 345 6.93 -6.42 10.80
N GLN A 346 5.85 -5.63 10.64
CA GLN A 346 4.96 -5.21 11.72
C GLN A 346 5.65 -4.29 12.76
N ASN A 347 6.61 -3.49 12.31
CA ASN A 347 7.32 -2.49 13.11
C ASN A 347 7.02 -1.09 12.57
N ILE A 348 7.56 -0.06 13.21
CA ILE A 348 7.49 1.34 12.77
C ILE A 348 8.91 1.85 12.54
N VAL A 349 9.10 2.64 11.50
CA VAL A 349 10.31 3.45 11.29
C VAL A 349 9.93 4.93 11.40
N ILE A 350 10.72 5.70 12.14
CA ILE A 350 10.64 7.16 12.20
C ILE A 350 11.83 7.67 11.38
N PRO A 351 11.61 8.21 10.18
CA PRO A 351 12.68 8.76 9.36
C PRO A 351 13.05 10.19 9.78
N ASN A 352 14.17 10.69 9.25
CA ASN A 352 14.60 12.09 9.33
C ASN A 352 14.77 12.62 10.77
N LEU A 353 15.24 11.81 11.71
CA LEU A 353 15.53 12.25 13.09
C LEU A 353 16.88 12.97 13.18
N VAL A 354 16.91 14.05 13.96
CA VAL A 354 18.14 14.83 14.29
C VAL A 354 18.88 14.20 15.46
#